data_ce0a51308cabaaf04f0ea7d934a82162
#
_entry.id   ce0a51308cabaaf04f0ea7d934a82162
#
_cell.length_a   1.000
_cell.length_b   1.000
_cell.length_c   1.000
_cell.angle_alpha   90.00
_cell.angle_beta   90.00
_cell.angle_gamma   90.00
#
_symmetry.space_group_name_H-M   'P 1'
#
loop_
_entity.id
_entity.type
_entity.pdbx_description
1 polymer ?
#
loop_
_entity_poly.entity_id
_entity_poly.type
_entity_poly.pdbx_seq_one_letter_code
_entity_poly.pdbx_strand_id
1 'polypeptide(L)'
;MAGARALWVATGMKREQFGKPIIAVVNSFTQFVPGHTHLHEIGQIVKQEIEAMGCYAAEFNTIAIDDGIAMGHDGMLYSLPSRDIIADSVEYMVNAHKADAMICISNCDKVTPGMLMASMRLNIPTVFCSGGPMEAGRWRGENADLITAMIKGADSSVSDEDMAEIEGCACPGCGSCSGMFTANSMNSLTEAIGLSLPGNGTILATHENRIQLFRDAARQVVKNAMAYYEDGDESVLPKSIATRKAFLNAMTLDIAMGGSTNTVLHLLAVAQEAGADFKMSDIDALSRKVPCLCKLAPNTQKYSVQECGRAGGILGILSELNKGGLIDGSAIRVDGKTLGEQMEKYDITKAEIDPEANRIYQTAPGRKFSTKMGSQNAQWGELDKDRANGCIRDLEHAYTKDGGLAVLFGNIAQDGCVVKTAGVDESLWKFAGPAKVFDSQEDACEGILGGKINAGDCVVITHEGPKGGPGMQEMLYPTSYIKSMHLGKECALITDGRFSGGTSGLSIGHISPEAAAGGNIGKIKDGDIIEIDIPNRAINVRLSDEELAARPQQPLKRNRQVSKALKAYAQSVASADKGGVRMI
;
A
#
# COMPACT_ATOMS: atom_id res chain seq x y z
N MET A 1 28.12 6.00 32.23
CA MET A 1 27.71 5.15 31.06
C MET A 1 28.65 3.97 30.78
N ALA A 2 29.60 3.62 31.64
CA ALA A 2 30.54 2.50 31.39
C ALA A 2 29.84 1.14 31.26
N GLY A 3 28.82 0.89 32.07
CA GLY A 3 28.04 -0.37 31.98
C GLY A 3 27.35 -0.54 30.62
N ALA A 4 26.67 0.49 30.10
CA ALA A 4 26.03 0.44 28.78
C ALA A 4 27.06 0.19 27.67
N ARG A 5 28.23 0.86 27.72
CA ARG A 5 29.32 0.65 26.75
C ARG A 5 29.87 -0.77 26.80
N ALA A 6 29.99 -1.36 28.00
CA ALA A 6 30.41 -2.75 28.14
C ALA A 6 29.43 -3.73 27.49
N LEU A 7 28.11 -3.48 27.60
CA LEU A 7 27.08 -4.27 26.94
C LEU A 7 27.12 -4.08 25.41
N TRP A 8 27.31 -2.85 24.93
CA TRP A 8 27.49 -2.61 23.48
C TRP A 8 28.74 -3.31 22.92
N VAL A 9 29.85 -3.35 23.68
CA VAL A 9 31.03 -4.15 23.28
C VAL A 9 30.69 -5.64 23.20
N ALA A 10 29.88 -6.14 24.13
CA ALA A 10 29.44 -7.54 24.12
C ALA A 10 28.53 -7.88 22.90
N THR A 11 27.88 -6.86 22.28
CA THR A 11 27.14 -7.02 21.02
C THR A 11 27.99 -6.77 19.77
N GLY A 12 29.30 -6.54 19.92
CA GLY A 12 30.26 -6.39 18.81
C GLY A 12 30.66 -4.97 18.47
N MET A 13 30.19 -3.95 19.23
CA MET A 13 30.63 -2.57 19.03
C MET A 13 32.12 -2.43 19.33
N LYS A 14 32.87 -1.85 18.39
CA LYS A 14 34.29 -1.60 18.53
C LYS A 14 34.56 -0.25 19.21
N ARG A 15 35.73 -0.14 19.85
CA ARG A 15 36.09 1.05 20.60
C ARG A 15 36.16 2.32 19.78
N GLU A 16 36.58 2.21 18.51
CA GLU A 16 36.62 3.31 17.55
C GLU A 16 35.25 3.82 17.11
N GLN A 17 34.18 3.08 17.41
CA GLN A 17 32.78 3.47 17.13
C GLN A 17 32.15 4.25 18.31
N PHE A 18 32.84 4.33 19.45
CA PHE A 18 32.33 5.10 20.58
C PHE A 18 32.24 6.60 20.24
N GLY A 19 31.11 7.21 20.59
CA GLY A 19 30.83 8.62 20.30
C GLY A 19 30.35 8.90 18.88
N LYS A 20 30.21 7.86 18.05
CA LYS A 20 29.58 7.96 16.72
C LYS A 20 28.12 7.51 16.79
N PRO A 21 27.29 7.88 15.79
CA PRO A 21 25.90 7.47 15.75
C PRO A 21 25.72 5.95 15.79
N ILE A 22 24.74 5.51 16.58
CA ILE A 22 24.23 4.14 16.59
C ILE A 22 23.04 4.09 15.60
N ILE A 23 23.15 3.28 14.57
CA ILE A 23 22.13 3.17 13.53
C ILE A 23 21.33 1.89 13.70
N ALA A 24 20.04 2.03 13.92
CA ALA A 24 19.14 0.90 13.99
C ALA A 24 18.84 0.37 12.56
N VAL A 25 19.09 -0.92 12.34
CA VAL A 25 18.61 -1.64 11.16
C VAL A 25 17.27 -2.25 11.53
N VAL A 26 16.20 -1.54 11.18
CA VAL A 26 14.82 -1.94 11.47
C VAL A 26 14.35 -2.87 10.37
N ASN A 27 14.48 -4.16 10.59
CA ASN A 27 14.12 -5.20 9.63
C ASN A 27 12.73 -5.79 9.95
N SER A 28 12.17 -6.54 9.01
CA SER A 28 10.87 -7.23 9.13
C SER A 28 10.90 -8.65 8.58
N PHE A 29 12.07 -9.30 8.65
CA PHE A 29 12.22 -10.68 8.22
C PHE A 29 11.25 -11.62 8.92
N THR A 30 10.61 -12.48 8.13
CA THR A 30 9.84 -13.64 8.59
C THR A 30 9.72 -14.66 7.46
N GLN A 31 9.55 -15.93 7.80
CA GLN A 31 9.28 -16.99 6.83
C GLN A 31 7.79 -17.12 6.47
N PHE A 32 6.91 -16.42 7.18
CA PHE A 32 5.47 -16.44 6.92
C PHE A 32 5.04 -15.55 5.74
N VAL A 33 5.91 -14.68 5.24
CA VAL A 33 5.56 -13.65 4.24
C VAL A 33 6.51 -13.75 3.04
N PRO A 34 6.03 -14.10 1.83
CA PRO A 34 6.88 -14.18 0.63
C PRO A 34 7.68 -12.89 0.36
N GLY A 35 7.08 -11.74 0.67
CA GLY A 35 7.73 -10.43 0.58
C GLY A 35 8.88 -10.19 1.56
N HIS A 36 9.06 -11.07 2.56
CA HIS A 36 10.01 -10.88 3.67
C HIS A 36 11.01 -12.03 3.87
N THR A 37 10.81 -13.17 3.24
CA THR A 37 11.68 -14.35 3.39
C THR A 37 13.14 -14.07 3.03
N HIS A 38 13.39 -13.19 2.08
CA HIS A 38 14.73 -12.82 1.59
C HIS A 38 15.39 -11.70 2.40
N LEU A 39 14.70 -11.11 3.39
CA LEU A 39 15.21 -9.97 4.15
C LEU A 39 16.21 -10.37 5.24
N HIS A 40 16.34 -11.67 5.56
CA HIS A 40 17.25 -12.16 6.58
C HIS A 40 18.72 -11.79 6.31
N GLU A 41 19.18 -12.04 5.08
CA GLU A 41 20.57 -11.74 4.68
C GLU A 41 20.81 -10.24 4.48
N ILE A 42 19.77 -9.51 4.11
CA ILE A 42 19.87 -8.08 3.77
C ILE A 42 20.21 -7.22 4.97
N GLY A 43 19.64 -7.50 6.13
CA GLY A 43 19.99 -6.78 7.36
C GLY A 43 21.49 -6.83 7.63
N GLN A 44 22.15 -7.96 7.37
CA GLN A 44 23.59 -8.10 7.56
C GLN A 44 24.40 -7.34 6.49
N ILE A 45 23.94 -7.31 5.23
CA ILE A 45 24.56 -6.49 4.17
C ILE A 45 24.50 -5.01 4.54
N VAL A 46 23.33 -4.53 4.96
CA VAL A 46 23.12 -3.16 5.41
C VAL A 46 24.01 -2.82 6.62
N LYS A 47 24.07 -3.72 7.61
CA LYS A 47 24.95 -3.58 8.77
C LYS A 47 26.40 -3.42 8.36
N GLN A 48 26.89 -4.27 7.46
CA GLN A 48 28.28 -4.22 6.98
C GLN A 48 28.60 -2.88 6.27
N GLU A 49 27.68 -2.37 5.44
CA GLU A 49 27.87 -1.08 4.76
C GLU A 49 27.93 0.10 5.74
N ILE A 50 27.07 0.09 6.76
CA ILE A 50 27.05 1.11 7.82
C ILE A 50 28.36 1.06 8.62
N GLU A 51 28.80 -0.13 9.01
CA GLU A 51 30.02 -0.31 9.79
C GLU A 51 31.29 0.02 9.00
N ALA A 52 31.28 -0.20 7.67
CA ALA A 52 32.37 0.24 6.79
C ALA A 52 32.52 1.77 6.76
N MET A 53 31.46 2.52 7.05
CA MET A 53 31.51 3.99 7.20
C MET A 53 31.86 4.43 8.63
N GLY A 54 32.14 3.48 9.54
CA GLY A 54 32.65 3.74 10.88
C GLY A 54 31.60 3.94 11.96
N CYS A 55 30.30 3.87 11.65
CA CYS A 55 29.22 3.85 12.63
C CYS A 55 28.99 2.43 13.17
N TYR A 56 28.25 2.30 14.28
CA TYR A 56 27.77 1.01 14.76
C TYR A 56 26.35 0.76 14.29
N ALA A 57 26.06 -0.43 13.78
CA ALA A 57 24.72 -0.83 13.37
C ALA A 57 24.19 -1.99 14.20
N ALA A 58 22.95 -1.86 14.69
CA ALA A 58 22.26 -2.90 15.44
C ALA A 58 20.94 -3.26 14.75
N GLU A 59 20.79 -4.54 14.36
CA GLU A 59 19.60 -5.06 13.70
C GLU A 59 18.60 -5.60 14.71
N PHE A 60 17.31 -5.34 14.46
CA PHE A 60 16.19 -6.04 15.08
C PHE A 60 15.05 -6.20 14.07
N ASN A 61 14.15 -7.15 14.33
CA ASN A 61 12.97 -7.38 13.50
C ASN A 61 11.69 -6.95 14.22
N THR A 62 10.79 -6.30 13.50
CA THR A 62 9.39 -6.19 13.89
C THR A 62 8.59 -7.35 13.30
N ILE A 63 7.34 -7.50 13.74
CA ILE A 63 6.42 -8.49 13.16
C ILE A 63 6.03 -8.11 11.72
N ALA A 64 5.64 -9.11 10.94
CA ALA A 64 5.00 -8.92 9.64
C ALA A 64 3.89 -9.97 9.46
N ILE A 65 2.74 -9.53 8.95
CA ILE A 65 1.60 -10.38 8.59
C ILE A 65 1.44 -10.33 7.08
N ASP A 66 1.20 -11.49 6.46
CA ASP A 66 0.86 -11.57 5.05
C ASP A 66 -0.64 -11.44 4.86
N ASP A 67 -1.06 -10.35 4.24
CA ASP A 67 -2.48 -10.08 3.98
C ASP A 67 -3.06 -11.11 2.99
N GLY A 68 -2.29 -11.57 2.01
CA GLY A 68 -2.74 -12.58 1.04
C GLY A 68 -3.01 -13.95 1.69
N ILE A 69 -2.12 -14.39 2.59
CA ILE A 69 -2.28 -15.66 3.32
C ILE A 69 -3.40 -15.54 4.38
N ALA A 70 -3.52 -14.38 5.03
CA ALA A 70 -4.55 -14.16 6.04
C ALA A 70 -5.95 -13.90 5.44
N MET A 71 -6.04 -13.66 4.14
CA MET A 71 -7.29 -13.28 3.48
C MET A 71 -8.29 -14.44 3.42
N GLY A 72 -9.56 -14.13 3.69
CA GLY A 72 -10.65 -15.11 3.63
C GLY A 72 -10.88 -15.91 4.91
N HIS A 73 -10.15 -15.60 6.00
CA HIS A 73 -10.40 -16.16 7.32
C HIS A 73 -10.12 -15.12 8.42
N ASP A 74 -10.40 -15.45 9.68
CA ASP A 74 -10.30 -14.55 10.84
C ASP A 74 -8.87 -14.03 11.14
N GLY A 75 -7.84 -14.64 10.57
CA GLY A 75 -6.47 -14.13 10.60
C GLY A 75 -6.36 -12.72 10.02
N MET A 76 -7.22 -12.36 9.06
CA MET A 76 -7.20 -11.04 8.43
C MET A 76 -7.56 -9.90 9.39
N LEU A 77 -8.25 -10.18 10.49
CA LEU A 77 -8.55 -9.21 11.55
C LEU A 77 -7.28 -8.65 12.22
N TYR A 78 -6.17 -9.39 12.18
CA TYR A 78 -4.90 -8.97 12.78
C TYR A 78 -4.04 -8.08 11.88
N SER A 79 -4.38 -8.00 10.58
CA SER A 79 -3.57 -7.27 9.61
C SER A 79 -3.48 -5.77 9.94
N LEU A 80 -4.57 -5.01 9.89
CA LEU A 80 -4.53 -3.57 10.16
C LEU A 80 -4.03 -3.23 11.58
N PRO A 81 -4.46 -3.93 12.65
CA PRO A 81 -3.91 -3.70 13.98
C PRO A 81 -2.41 -3.88 14.09
N SER A 82 -1.80 -4.76 13.28
CA SER A 82 -0.34 -4.96 13.27
C SER A 82 0.43 -3.70 12.88
N ARG A 83 -0.13 -2.81 12.05
CA ARG A 83 0.49 -1.54 11.67
C ARG A 83 0.87 -0.70 12.89
N ASP A 84 -0.05 -0.55 13.82
CA ASP A 84 0.17 0.22 15.05
C ASP A 84 1.15 -0.48 15.99
N ILE A 85 1.09 -1.82 16.08
CA ILE A 85 2.05 -2.62 16.87
C ILE A 85 3.47 -2.53 16.28
N ILE A 86 3.59 -2.54 14.96
CA ILE A 86 4.87 -2.33 14.27
C ILE A 86 5.43 -0.96 14.64
N ALA A 87 4.61 0.10 14.55
CA ALA A 87 5.02 1.44 14.93
C ALA A 87 5.51 1.49 16.38
N ASP A 88 4.74 0.93 17.32
CA ASP A 88 5.11 0.85 18.73
C ASP A 88 6.41 0.07 18.94
N SER A 89 6.56 -1.11 18.31
CA SER A 89 7.74 -1.95 18.50
C SER A 89 9.03 -1.25 18.07
N VAL A 90 8.98 -0.50 16.97
CA VAL A 90 10.10 0.30 16.48
C VAL A 90 10.41 1.44 17.43
N GLU A 91 9.38 2.17 17.87
CA GLU A 91 9.50 3.26 18.83
C GLU A 91 10.11 2.80 20.15
N TYR A 92 9.65 1.66 20.70
CA TYR A 92 10.20 1.05 21.92
C TYR A 92 11.69 0.70 21.76
N MET A 93 12.05 0.01 20.69
CA MET A 93 13.43 -0.42 20.48
C MET A 93 14.39 0.76 20.31
N VAL A 94 14.03 1.72 19.49
CA VAL A 94 14.86 2.88 19.19
C VAL A 94 15.01 3.78 20.42
N ASN A 95 13.92 4.11 21.11
CA ASN A 95 13.95 4.97 22.30
C ASN A 95 14.64 4.31 23.49
N ALA A 96 14.41 3.00 23.71
CA ALA A 96 15.03 2.29 24.84
C ALA A 96 16.56 2.17 24.68
N HIS A 97 17.04 1.93 23.45
CA HIS A 97 18.46 1.76 23.15
C HIS A 97 19.15 3.04 22.69
N LYS A 98 18.40 4.15 22.54
CA LYS A 98 18.94 5.44 22.11
C LYS A 98 19.70 5.35 20.79
N ALA A 99 19.10 4.70 19.78
CA ALA A 99 19.64 4.77 18.43
C ALA A 99 19.47 6.19 17.88
N ASP A 100 20.47 6.64 17.13
CA ASP A 100 20.57 8.02 16.63
C ASP A 100 19.96 8.17 15.23
N ALA A 101 19.91 7.10 14.45
CA ALA A 101 19.30 7.06 13.12
C ALA A 101 18.79 5.66 12.84
N MET A 102 17.98 5.50 11.80
CA MET A 102 17.50 4.17 11.40
C MET A 102 17.37 3.99 9.89
N ILE A 103 17.60 2.77 9.43
CA ILE A 103 17.20 2.31 8.10
C ILE A 103 16.05 1.32 8.26
N CYS A 104 14.95 1.58 7.56
CA CYS A 104 13.74 0.76 7.60
C CYS A 104 13.70 -0.19 6.41
N ILE A 105 13.73 -1.49 6.67
CA ILE A 105 13.65 -2.57 5.68
C ILE A 105 12.26 -3.17 5.77
N SER A 106 11.38 -2.70 4.90
CA SER A 106 9.97 -3.11 4.84
C SER A 106 9.63 -3.69 3.48
N ASN A 107 8.48 -4.30 3.31
CA ASN A 107 8.01 -4.69 1.98
C ASN A 107 6.50 -4.90 1.89
N CYS A 108 5.83 -5.35 2.96
CA CYS A 108 4.42 -5.75 2.92
C CYS A 108 3.48 -4.67 3.45
N ASP A 109 2.20 -4.89 3.29
CA ASP A 109 1.07 -3.97 3.38
C ASP A 109 1.04 -3.10 4.63
N LYS A 110 1.27 -3.67 5.81
CA LYS A 110 1.16 -2.95 7.10
C LYS A 110 2.53 -2.59 7.68
N VAL A 111 3.59 -3.26 7.18
CA VAL A 111 4.96 -3.05 7.67
C VAL A 111 5.47 -1.68 7.23
N THR A 112 5.34 -1.36 5.94
CA THR A 112 5.78 -0.05 5.41
C THR A 112 5.08 1.11 6.11
N PRO A 113 3.73 1.17 6.20
CA PRO A 113 3.08 2.28 6.91
C PRO A 113 3.33 2.26 8.42
N GLY A 114 3.47 1.11 9.06
CA GLY A 114 3.82 1.04 10.48
C GLY A 114 5.21 1.62 10.78
N MET A 115 6.22 1.30 9.96
CA MET A 115 7.55 1.90 10.07
C MET A 115 7.54 3.40 9.72
N LEU A 116 6.72 3.85 8.75
CA LEU A 116 6.53 5.27 8.45
C LEU A 116 5.96 6.02 9.66
N MET A 117 4.93 5.48 10.31
CA MET A 117 4.38 6.06 11.56
C MET A 117 5.47 6.17 12.63
N ALA A 118 6.25 5.12 12.86
CA ALA A 118 7.37 5.15 13.82
C ALA A 118 8.41 6.21 13.45
N SER A 119 8.76 6.36 12.17
CA SER A 119 9.73 7.36 11.73
C SER A 119 9.26 8.79 12.00
N MET A 120 7.95 9.04 11.87
CA MET A 120 7.37 10.35 12.22
C MET A 120 7.37 10.60 13.73
N ARG A 121 7.06 9.59 14.55
CA ARG A 121 7.09 9.70 16.03
C ARG A 121 8.49 9.98 16.53
N LEU A 122 9.47 9.24 16.06
CA LEU A 122 10.87 9.33 16.47
C LEU A 122 11.57 10.57 15.93
N ASN A 123 11.27 10.96 14.69
CA ASN A 123 11.85 12.10 13.99
C ASN A 123 13.39 12.17 14.06
N ILE A 124 14.06 11.03 13.88
CA ILE A 124 15.52 10.91 13.72
C ILE A 124 15.85 10.61 12.25
N PRO A 125 17.08 10.87 11.77
CA PRO A 125 17.46 10.58 10.40
C PRO A 125 17.08 9.16 9.99
N THR A 126 16.26 9.02 8.95
CA THR A 126 15.67 7.75 8.54
C THR A 126 15.69 7.60 7.03
N VAL A 127 16.07 6.41 6.55
CA VAL A 127 15.97 6.01 5.14
C VAL A 127 15.16 4.74 5.02
N PHE A 128 14.28 4.67 4.03
CA PHE A 128 13.52 3.47 3.71
C PHE A 128 14.11 2.75 2.52
N CYS A 129 14.14 1.42 2.58
CA CYS A 129 14.44 0.57 1.44
C CYS A 129 13.57 -0.68 1.49
N SER A 130 12.69 -0.85 0.51
CA SER A 130 11.80 -2.00 0.46
C SER A 130 12.48 -3.25 -0.08
N GLY A 131 11.96 -4.43 0.29
CA GLY A 131 12.43 -5.72 -0.23
C GLY A 131 12.22 -5.90 -1.74
N GLY A 132 11.40 -5.06 -2.34
CA GLY A 132 11.07 -5.06 -3.77
C GLY A 132 9.91 -5.97 -4.17
N PRO A 133 9.29 -5.70 -5.33
CA PRO A 133 8.23 -6.54 -5.88
C PRO A 133 8.77 -7.87 -6.41
N MET A 134 7.94 -8.93 -6.35
CA MET A 134 8.23 -10.17 -7.06
C MET A 134 8.04 -10.00 -8.57
N GLU A 135 8.62 -10.90 -9.33
CA GLU A 135 8.37 -11.00 -10.76
C GLU A 135 6.90 -11.41 -11.02
N ALA A 136 6.34 -11.00 -12.13
CA ALA A 136 5.02 -11.47 -12.54
C ALA A 136 5.07 -12.97 -12.88
N GLY A 137 4.14 -13.74 -12.33
CA GLY A 137 3.94 -15.13 -12.67
C GLY A 137 3.42 -15.29 -14.11
N ARG A 138 3.55 -16.49 -14.68
CA ARG A 138 3.05 -16.78 -16.03
C ARG A 138 2.46 -18.17 -16.09
N TRP A 139 1.24 -18.23 -16.60
CA TRP A 139 0.54 -19.48 -16.88
C TRP A 139 0.13 -19.52 -18.37
N ARG A 140 0.58 -20.54 -19.09
CA ARG A 140 0.28 -20.74 -20.53
C ARG A 140 0.54 -19.51 -21.41
N GLY A 141 1.60 -18.75 -21.06
CA GLY A 141 1.99 -17.56 -21.84
C GLY A 141 1.36 -16.24 -21.40
N GLU A 142 0.35 -16.27 -20.54
CA GLU A 142 -0.29 -15.09 -19.96
C GLU A 142 0.25 -14.76 -18.57
N ASN A 143 0.11 -13.51 -18.14
CA ASN A 143 0.47 -13.11 -16.78
C ASN A 143 -0.49 -13.76 -15.78
N ALA A 144 0.06 -14.28 -14.69
CA ALA A 144 -0.68 -14.85 -13.58
C ALA A 144 -0.19 -14.23 -12.25
N ASP A 145 -1.08 -14.11 -11.29
CA ASP A 145 -0.81 -13.58 -9.96
C ASP A 145 -1.75 -14.22 -8.93
N LEU A 146 -1.66 -13.78 -7.67
CA LEU A 146 -2.54 -14.21 -6.59
C LEU A 146 -4.03 -14.11 -6.97
N ILE A 147 -4.43 -13.03 -7.65
CA ILE A 147 -5.82 -12.81 -8.04
C ILE A 147 -6.28 -13.84 -9.09
N THR A 148 -5.39 -14.16 -10.02
CA THR A 148 -5.62 -15.24 -11.00
C THR A 148 -5.89 -16.57 -10.30
N ALA A 149 -5.06 -16.93 -9.31
CA ALA A 149 -5.25 -18.16 -8.53
C ALA A 149 -6.58 -18.15 -7.76
N MET A 150 -6.95 -17.02 -7.12
CA MET A 150 -8.21 -16.91 -6.37
C MET A 150 -9.45 -17.02 -7.25
N ILE A 151 -9.46 -16.34 -8.41
CA ILE A 151 -10.61 -16.39 -9.35
C ILE A 151 -10.76 -17.79 -9.94
N LYS A 152 -9.65 -18.39 -10.37
CA LYS A 152 -9.65 -19.73 -10.96
C LYS A 152 -9.98 -20.82 -9.94
N GLY A 153 -9.54 -20.68 -8.68
CA GLY A 153 -9.89 -21.59 -7.59
C GLY A 153 -11.37 -21.58 -7.22
N ALA A 154 -12.11 -20.51 -7.56
CA ALA A 154 -13.58 -20.45 -7.38
C ALA A 154 -14.37 -20.89 -8.63
N ASP A 155 -13.70 -21.15 -9.74
CA ASP A 155 -14.31 -21.53 -11.01
C ASP A 155 -14.35 -23.06 -11.12
N SER A 156 -15.53 -23.66 -10.95
CA SER A 156 -15.74 -25.12 -11.03
C SER A 156 -15.43 -25.75 -12.40
N SER A 157 -15.17 -24.95 -13.44
CA SER A 157 -14.77 -25.43 -14.76
C SER A 157 -13.25 -25.66 -14.89
N VAL A 158 -12.45 -25.20 -13.92
CA VAL A 158 -11.00 -25.38 -13.88
C VAL A 158 -10.67 -26.75 -13.28
N SER A 159 -9.83 -27.54 -13.95
CA SER A 159 -9.41 -28.85 -13.43
C SER A 159 -8.42 -28.72 -12.27
N ASP A 160 -8.31 -29.78 -11.45
CA ASP A 160 -7.33 -29.84 -10.35
C ASP A 160 -5.89 -29.74 -10.88
N GLU A 161 -5.61 -30.30 -12.08
CA GLU A 161 -4.31 -30.22 -12.74
C GLU A 161 -3.98 -28.78 -13.14
N ASP A 162 -4.94 -28.07 -13.77
CA ASP A 162 -4.77 -26.66 -14.13
C ASP A 162 -4.59 -25.78 -12.88
N MET A 163 -5.32 -26.09 -11.82
CA MET A 163 -5.20 -25.35 -10.56
C MET A 163 -3.81 -25.53 -9.94
N ALA A 164 -3.28 -26.76 -9.92
CA ALA A 164 -1.93 -27.02 -9.41
C ALA A 164 -0.84 -26.31 -10.25
N GLU A 165 -1.01 -26.22 -11.58
CA GLU A 165 -0.12 -25.41 -12.43
C GLU A 165 -0.15 -23.92 -12.06
N ILE A 166 -1.35 -23.35 -11.86
CA ILE A 166 -1.53 -21.94 -11.50
C ILE A 166 -0.89 -21.64 -10.12
N GLU A 167 -1.17 -22.46 -9.12
CA GLU A 167 -0.57 -22.34 -7.78
C GLU A 167 0.96 -22.38 -7.82
N GLY A 168 1.52 -23.22 -8.69
CA GLY A 168 2.98 -23.35 -8.85
C GLY A 168 3.65 -22.17 -9.58
N CYS A 169 2.91 -21.33 -10.32
CA CYS A 169 3.50 -20.29 -11.15
C CYS A 169 2.99 -18.86 -10.90
N ALA A 170 1.87 -18.68 -10.19
CA ALA A 170 1.27 -17.37 -9.95
C ALA A 170 2.16 -16.45 -9.10
N CYS A 171 2.93 -17.03 -8.16
CA CYS A 171 3.84 -16.32 -7.28
C CYS A 171 5.26 -16.91 -7.39
N PRO A 172 6.09 -16.49 -8.36
CA PRO A 172 7.31 -17.22 -8.75
C PRO A 172 8.52 -16.95 -7.86
N GLY A 173 8.35 -16.48 -6.61
CA GLY A 173 9.49 -16.29 -5.71
C GLY A 173 9.27 -15.24 -4.63
N CYS A 174 10.39 -14.73 -4.11
CA CYS A 174 10.35 -13.69 -3.09
C CYS A 174 10.00 -12.31 -3.66
N GLY A 175 9.47 -11.46 -2.79
CA GLY A 175 9.06 -10.11 -3.11
C GLY A 175 7.62 -9.83 -2.69
N SER A 176 7.22 -8.57 -2.64
CA SER A 176 5.82 -8.17 -2.55
C SER A 176 5.06 -8.57 -3.82
N CYS A 177 3.75 -8.40 -3.85
CA CYS A 177 2.93 -8.75 -5.02
C CYS A 177 3.51 -8.17 -6.33
N SER A 178 3.29 -8.84 -7.47
CA SER A 178 3.74 -8.35 -8.78
C SER A 178 2.91 -7.19 -9.34
N GLY A 179 1.67 -7.01 -8.84
CA GLY A 179 0.77 -5.91 -9.22
C GLY A 179 0.86 -4.72 -8.28
N MET A 180 0.12 -3.64 -8.61
CA MET A 180 0.00 -2.43 -7.79
C MET A 180 -1.06 -2.62 -6.70
N PHE A 181 -0.80 -3.56 -5.81
CA PHE A 181 -1.57 -3.81 -4.59
C PHE A 181 -1.03 -2.92 -3.45
N THR A 182 -1.52 -3.09 -2.23
CA THR A 182 -1.19 -2.19 -1.12
C THR A 182 0.30 -2.12 -0.83
N ALA A 183 1.00 -3.27 -0.83
CA ALA A 183 2.45 -3.33 -0.58
C ALA A 183 3.24 -2.44 -1.56
N ASN A 184 3.05 -2.66 -2.87
CA ASN A 184 3.74 -1.88 -3.89
C ASN A 184 3.28 -0.43 -3.95
N SER A 185 1.99 -0.16 -3.70
CA SER A 185 1.50 1.21 -3.55
C SER A 185 2.25 1.93 -2.44
N MET A 186 2.33 1.37 -1.24
CA MET A 186 3.04 2.01 -0.13
C MET A 186 4.55 2.16 -0.37
N ASN A 187 5.21 1.17 -0.99
CA ASN A 187 6.62 1.26 -1.37
C ASN A 187 6.86 2.38 -2.40
N SER A 188 5.94 2.55 -3.35
CA SER A 188 5.95 3.64 -4.34
C SER A 188 5.68 5.01 -3.70
N LEU A 189 4.72 5.08 -2.78
CA LEU A 189 4.40 6.31 -2.06
C LEU A 189 5.53 6.75 -1.12
N THR A 190 6.28 5.81 -0.54
CA THR A 190 7.49 6.12 0.25
C THR A 190 8.57 6.78 -0.62
N GLU A 191 8.69 6.36 -1.89
CA GLU A 191 9.56 6.99 -2.88
C GLU A 191 9.05 8.40 -3.25
N ALA A 192 7.74 8.58 -3.43
CA ALA A 192 7.13 9.87 -3.76
C ALA A 192 7.18 10.88 -2.60
N ILE A 193 7.00 10.42 -1.34
CA ILE A 193 7.19 11.25 -0.14
C ILE A 193 8.63 11.74 -0.04
N GLY A 194 9.59 10.96 -0.54
CA GLY A 194 11.00 11.29 -0.54
C GLY A 194 11.83 10.59 0.52
N LEU A 195 11.28 9.59 1.25
CA LEU A 195 11.97 8.86 2.32
C LEU A 195 12.76 7.64 1.82
N SER A 196 12.71 7.33 0.53
CA SER A 196 13.52 6.29 -0.12
C SER A 196 14.19 6.80 -1.38
N LEU A 197 15.21 6.06 -1.84
CA LEU A 197 15.95 6.37 -3.04
C LEU A 197 15.15 5.96 -4.31
N PRO A 198 15.47 6.54 -5.49
CA PRO A 198 14.85 6.17 -6.76
C PRO A 198 14.97 4.67 -7.08
N GLY A 199 13.88 4.09 -7.60
CA GLY A 199 13.80 2.67 -7.89
C GLY A 199 13.29 1.80 -6.74
N ASN A 200 13.02 2.40 -5.57
CA ASN A 200 12.48 1.69 -4.41
C ASN A 200 11.18 0.95 -4.74
N GLY A 201 10.28 1.58 -5.47
CA GLY A 201 8.97 1.03 -5.81
C GLY A 201 8.99 -0.03 -6.92
N THR A 202 10.05 -0.14 -7.74
CA THR A 202 9.96 -0.91 -9.00
C THR A 202 11.09 -1.89 -9.27
N ILE A 203 12.28 -1.76 -8.66
CA ILE A 203 13.35 -2.74 -8.83
C ILE A 203 12.89 -4.07 -8.23
N LEU A 204 12.97 -5.16 -8.99
CA LEU A 204 12.54 -6.49 -8.56
C LEU A 204 13.37 -7.04 -7.40
N ALA A 205 12.73 -7.79 -6.50
CA ALA A 205 13.39 -8.39 -5.33
C ALA A 205 14.54 -9.33 -5.72
N THR A 206 14.38 -10.09 -6.80
CA THR A 206 15.37 -11.06 -7.30
C THR A 206 16.54 -10.41 -8.05
N HIS A 207 16.44 -9.12 -8.46
CA HIS A 207 17.45 -8.46 -9.28
C HIS A 207 18.63 -7.94 -8.43
N GLU A 208 19.86 -8.07 -8.95
CA GLU A 208 21.10 -7.63 -8.26
C GLU A 208 21.09 -6.14 -7.89
N ASN A 209 20.44 -5.28 -8.71
CA ASN A 209 20.31 -3.86 -8.42
C ASN A 209 19.51 -3.57 -7.14
N ARG A 210 18.70 -4.51 -6.64
CA ARG A 210 18.02 -4.38 -5.35
C ARG A 210 19.04 -4.42 -4.20
N ILE A 211 20.04 -5.28 -4.26
CA ILE A 211 21.14 -5.30 -3.27
C ILE A 211 21.91 -3.98 -3.31
N GLN A 212 22.19 -3.45 -4.52
CA GLN A 212 22.90 -2.18 -4.66
C GLN A 212 22.08 -1.03 -4.04
N LEU A 213 20.75 -1.01 -4.23
CA LEU A 213 19.88 -0.02 -3.61
C LEU A 213 19.95 -0.05 -2.07
N PHE A 214 20.02 -1.24 -1.46
CA PHE A 214 20.19 -1.38 -0.01
C PHE A 214 21.55 -0.83 0.46
N ARG A 215 22.64 -1.06 -0.29
CA ARG A 215 23.94 -0.47 0.03
C ARG A 215 23.91 1.06 -0.06
N ASP A 216 23.28 1.59 -1.10
CA ASP A 216 23.16 3.04 -1.28
C ASP A 216 22.31 3.67 -0.18
N ALA A 217 21.21 3.03 0.22
CA ALA A 217 20.36 3.46 1.33
C ALA A 217 21.12 3.40 2.67
N ALA A 218 21.92 2.37 2.90
CA ALA A 218 22.77 2.24 4.10
C ALA A 218 23.80 3.38 4.19
N ARG A 219 24.42 3.72 3.07
CA ARG A 219 25.34 4.88 3.00
C ARG A 219 24.61 6.19 3.21
N GLN A 220 23.41 6.32 2.67
CA GLN A 220 22.62 7.54 2.80
C GLN A 220 22.20 7.79 4.26
N VAL A 221 21.76 6.78 5.02
CA VAL A 221 21.37 6.99 6.42
C VAL A 221 22.55 7.42 7.28
N VAL A 222 23.76 6.91 7.01
CA VAL A 222 24.99 7.37 7.71
C VAL A 222 25.27 8.84 7.40
N LYS A 223 25.20 9.23 6.12
CA LYS A 223 25.40 10.64 5.72
C LYS A 223 24.40 11.56 6.41
N ASN A 224 23.13 11.17 6.45
CA ASN A 224 22.07 11.96 7.09
C ASN A 224 22.28 12.05 8.61
N ALA A 225 22.71 10.95 9.25
CA ALA A 225 23.04 10.98 10.68
C ALA A 225 24.18 11.94 10.97
N MET A 226 25.24 11.92 10.17
CA MET A 226 26.36 12.84 10.34
C MET A 226 25.92 14.29 10.08
N ALA A 227 25.20 14.58 9.01
CA ALA A 227 24.68 15.91 8.70
C ALA A 227 23.83 16.47 9.85
N TYR A 228 22.98 15.65 10.47
CA TYR A 228 22.15 16.08 11.60
C TYR A 228 22.97 16.32 12.87
N TYR A 229 23.83 15.36 13.27
CA TYR A 229 24.53 15.42 14.55
C TYR A 229 25.82 16.25 14.54
N GLU A 230 26.49 16.39 13.40
CA GLU A 230 27.71 17.20 13.28
C GLU A 230 27.43 18.61 12.77
N ASP A 231 26.54 18.74 11.78
CA ASP A 231 26.28 20.01 11.08
C ASP A 231 24.99 20.69 11.55
N GLY A 232 24.11 19.99 12.31
CA GLY A 232 22.82 20.50 12.75
C GLY A 232 21.78 20.61 11.64
N ASP A 233 21.94 19.83 10.56
CA ASP A 233 21.03 19.86 9.40
C ASP A 233 19.72 19.13 9.71
N GLU A 234 18.67 19.87 10.03
CA GLU A 234 17.33 19.35 10.28
C GLU A 234 16.56 18.96 8.99
N SER A 235 17.07 19.33 7.81
CA SER A 235 16.40 19.01 6.54
C SER A 235 16.35 17.50 6.24
N VAL A 236 17.24 16.72 6.86
CA VAL A 236 17.34 15.26 6.74
C VAL A 236 16.36 14.51 7.63
N LEU A 237 15.62 15.20 8.49
CA LEU A 237 14.66 14.58 9.42
C LEU A 237 13.36 14.17 8.69
N PRO A 238 12.72 13.05 9.09
CA PRO A 238 11.49 12.57 8.45
C PRO A 238 10.37 13.60 8.36
N LYS A 239 10.13 14.39 9.40
CA LYS A 239 9.08 15.43 9.39
C LYS A 239 9.42 16.64 8.51
N SER A 240 10.70 16.89 8.27
CA SER A 240 11.14 17.92 7.32
C SER A 240 10.95 17.49 5.87
N ILE A 241 11.01 16.19 5.60
CA ILE A 241 10.80 15.58 4.28
C ILE A 241 9.30 15.32 4.05
N ALA A 242 8.64 14.61 4.96
CA ALA A 242 7.23 14.24 4.87
C ALA A 242 6.29 15.40 5.23
N THR A 243 6.41 16.49 4.51
CA THR A 243 5.58 17.68 4.65
C THR A 243 4.23 17.53 3.95
N ARG A 244 3.30 18.46 4.18
CA ARG A 244 2.00 18.46 3.49
C ARG A 244 2.16 18.35 1.97
N LYS A 245 3.11 19.05 1.34
CA LYS A 245 3.35 18.95 -0.11
C LYS A 245 3.81 17.55 -0.53
N ALA A 246 4.62 16.88 0.28
CA ALA A 246 5.05 15.50 0.01
C ALA A 246 3.86 14.52 0.07
N PHE A 247 2.94 14.66 1.04
CA PHE A 247 1.71 13.88 1.10
C PHE A 247 0.78 14.15 -0.08
N LEU A 248 0.64 15.40 -0.51
CA LEU A 248 -0.15 15.75 -1.70
C LEU A 248 0.47 15.13 -2.97
N ASN A 249 1.80 15.20 -3.15
CA ASN A 249 2.50 14.55 -4.26
C ASN A 249 2.29 13.03 -4.24
N ALA A 250 2.43 12.40 -3.08
CA ALA A 250 2.22 10.96 -2.92
C ALA A 250 0.78 10.56 -3.26
N MET A 251 -0.22 11.29 -2.77
CA MET A 251 -1.62 11.01 -3.08
C MET A 251 -1.95 11.27 -4.57
N THR A 252 -1.35 12.28 -5.17
CA THR A 252 -1.45 12.55 -6.62
C THR A 252 -0.90 11.38 -7.43
N LEU A 253 0.27 10.84 -7.05
CA LEU A 253 0.81 9.63 -7.65
C LEU A 253 -0.13 8.44 -7.50
N ASP A 254 -0.67 8.21 -6.30
CA ASP A 254 -1.55 7.08 -6.02
C ASP A 254 -2.81 7.09 -6.89
N ILE A 255 -3.43 8.25 -7.03
CA ILE A 255 -4.58 8.47 -7.92
C ILE A 255 -4.19 8.23 -9.38
N ALA A 256 -3.02 8.72 -9.82
CA ALA A 256 -2.58 8.60 -11.21
C ALA A 256 -2.20 7.16 -11.60
N MET A 257 -1.75 6.34 -10.65
CA MET A 257 -1.40 4.93 -10.91
C MET A 257 -2.52 3.95 -10.56
N GLY A 258 -3.67 4.43 -10.07
CA GLY A 258 -4.77 3.58 -9.62
C GLY A 258 -4.34 2.62 -8.51
N GLY A 259 -3.69 3.14 -7.49
CA GLY A 259 -3.16 2.40 -6.37
C GLY A 259 -4.24 1.75 -5.49
N SER A 260 -3.85 1.22 -4.36
CA SER A 260 -4.76 0.57 -3.42
C SER A 260 -5.59 1.60 -2.63
N THR A 261 -6.87 1.32 -2.38
CA THR A 261 -7.68 2.15 -1.46
C THR A 261 -7.13 2.15 -0.03
N ASN A 262 -6.38 1.13 0.37
CA ASN A 262 -5.73 1.07 1.68
C ASN A 262 -4.70 2.17 1.92
N THR A 263 -4.10 2.71 0.86
CA THR A 263 -3.15 3.83 0.94
C THR A 263 -3.79 5.07 1.55
N VAL A 264 -5.09 5.29 1.33
CA VAL A 264 -5.85 6.38 1.95
C VAL A 264 -5.76 6.28 3.48
N LEU A 265 -6.06 5.08 4.05
CA LEU A 265 -5.92 4.85 5.50
C LEU A 265 -4.49 5.10 5.97
N HIS A 266 -3.51 4.60 5.20
CA HIS A 266 -2.12 4.64 5.62
C HIS A 266 -1.51 6.03 5.53
N LEU A 267 -1.80 6.80 4.47
CA LEU A 267 -1.31 8.18 4.33
C LEU A 267 -1.93 9.09 5.40
N LEU A 268 -3.23 8.95 5.69
CA LEU A 268 -3.88 9.69 6.77
C LEU A 268 -3.23 9.39 8.14
N ALA A 269 -2.94 8.11 8.41
CA ALA A 269 -2.27 7.69 9.64
C ALA A 269 -0.85 8.28 9.75
N VAL A 270 -0.05 8.18 8.70
CA VAL A 270 1.32 8.72 8.68
C VAL A 270 1.32 10.24 8.77
N ALA A 271 0.40 10.92 8.08
CA ALA A 271 0.26 12.38 8.13
C ALA A 271 -0.11 12.88 9.53
N GLN A 272 -0.97 12.16 10.24
CA GLN A 272 -1.31 12.44 11.63
C GLN A 272 -0.07 12.36 12.53
N GLU A 273 0.75 11.31 12.41
CA GLU A 273 2.00 11.16 13.18
C GLU A 273 3.05 12.23 12.81
N ALA A 274 3.06 12.66 11.55
CA ALA A 274 3.91 13.74 11.09
C ALA A 274 3.47 15.13 11.60
N GLY A 275 2.20 15.26 12.01
CA GLY A 275 1.57 16.55 12.29
C GLY A 275 1.29 17.36 11.02
N ALA A 276 1.19 16.70 9.87
CA ALA A 276 0.89 17.32 8.59
C ALA A 276 -0.63 17.51 8.42
N ASP A 277 -1.05 18.71 7.98
CA ASP A 277 -2.47 19.00 7.71
C ASP A 277 -2.89 18.41 6.36
N PHE A 278 -3.12 17.08 6.36
CA PHE A 278 -3.55 16.29 5.21
C PHE A 278 -4.81 15.50 5.58
N LYS A 279 -5.88 15.65 4.80
CA LYS A 279 -7.24 15.18 5.14
C LYS A 279 -7.94 14.52 3.95
N MET A 280 -9.05 13.82 4.22
CA MET A 280 -9.94 13.26 3.19
C MET A 280 -10.40 14.29 2.15
N SER A 281 -10.62 15.54 2.55
CA SER A 281 -10.97 16.63 1.63
C SER A 281 -9.87 16.96 0.62
N ASP A 282 -8.60 16.79 0.99
CA ASP A 282 -7.47 16.95 0.05
C ASP A 282 -7.49 15.82 -0.99
N ILE A 283 -7.76 14.60 -0.54
CA ILE A 283 -7.87 13.41 -1.41
C ILE A 283 -9.01 13.58 -2.41
N ASP A 284 -10.20 14.03 -1.96
CA ASP A 284 -11.31 14.34 -2.84
C ASP A 284 -10.93 15.42 -3.87
N ALA A 285 -10.33 16.53 -3.41
CA ALA A 285 -9.91 17.61 -4.29
C ALA A 285 -8.89 17.17 -5.37
N LEU A 286 -7.95 16.29 -5.02
CA LEU A 286 -6.99 15.70 -5.95
C LEU A 286 -7.68 14.74 -6.92
N SER A 287 -8.56 13.87 -6.44
CA SER A 287 -9.24 12.87 -7.26
C SER A 287 -10.08 13.45 -8.40
N ARG A 288 -10.47 14.73 -8.28
CA ARG A 288 -11.21 15.47 -9.31
C ARG A 288 -10.34 16.09 -10.41
N LYS A 289 -9.01 16.12 -10.22
CA LYS A 289 -8.07 16.82 -11.11
C LYS A 289 -7.03 15.90 -11.72
N VAL A 290 -6.69 14.82 -11.03
CA VAL A 290 -5.59 13.95 -11.40
C VAL A 290 -6.10 12.84 -12.32
N PRO A 291 -5.61 12.74 -13.56
CA PRO A 291 -5.98 11.66 -14.48
C PRO A 291 -5.27 10.36 -14.12
N CYS A 292 -5.80 9.23 -14.61
CA CYS A 292 -5.14 7.94 -14.51
C CYS A 292 -4.09 7.81 -15.63
N LEU A 293 -2.80 7.86 -15.28
CA LEU A 293 -1.68 7.82 -16.23
C LEU A 293 -1.00 6.45 -16.34
N CYS A 294 -1.23 5.58 -15.34
CA CYS A 294 -0.65 4.24 -15.31
C CYS A 294 -1.68 3.23 -14.84
N LYS A 295 -1.83 2.12 -15.57
CA LYS A 295 -2.66 0.99 -15.14
C LYS A 295 -1.81 -0.25 -15.04
N LEU A 296 -1.78 -0.86 -13.85
CA LEU A 296 -1.08 -2.11 -13.57
C LEU A 296 -2.08 -3.16 -13.07
N ALA A 297 -1.68 -4.42 -13.03
CA ALA A 297 -2.48 -5.46 -12.39
C ALA A 297 -2.89 -5.01 -10.96
N PRO A 298 -4.12 -5.21 -10.55
CA PRO A 298 -5.21 -5.98 -11.18
C PRO A 298 -6.08 -5.16 -12.15
N ASN A 299 -5.80 -3.86 -12.36
CA ASN A 299 -6.61 -2.98 -13.22
C ASN A 299 -6.40 -3.26 -14.72
N THR A 300 -5.38 -4.05 -15.06
CA THR A 300 -5.09 -4.57 -16.40
C THR A 300 -4.33 -5.88 -16.31
N GLN A 301 -4.49 -6.76 -17.29
CA GLN A 301 -3.68 -7.97 -17.44
C GLN A 301 -2.36 -7.71 -18.19
N LYS A 302 -2.22 -6.54 -18.83
CA LYS A 302 -1.11 -6.23 -19.73
C LYS A 302 0.18 -5.87 -19.00
N TYR A 303 0.08 -5.16 -17.88
CA TYR A 303 1.22 -4.58 -17.18
C TYR A 303 1.22 -4.94 -15.70
N SER A 304 2.39 -5.24 -15.18
CA SER A 304 2.69 -5.38 -13.76
C SER A 304 3.71 -4.31 -13.32
N VAL A 305 4.19 -4.36 -12.07
CA VAL A 305 5.14 -3.37 -11.55
C VAL A 305 6.48 -3.37 -12.32
N GLN A 306 6.90 -4.53 -12.84
CA GLN A 306 8.13 -4.63 -13.64
C GLN A 306 8.06 -3.84 -14.96
N GLU A 307 6.89 -3.78 -15.63
CA GLU A 307 6.70 -2.96 -16.82
C GLU A 307 6.63 -1.47 -16.48
N CYS A 308 6.08 -1.11 -15.31
CA CYS A 308 6.18 0.26 -14.80
C CYS A 308 7.65 0.67 -14.61
N GLY A 309 8.48 -0.19 -14.03
CA GLY A 309 9.93 0.03 -13.92
C GLY A 309 10.57 0.30 -15.28
N ARG A 310 10.29 -0.57 -16.27
CA ARG A 310 10.77 -0.40 -17.67
C ARG A 310 10.37 0.95 -18.29
N ALA A 311 9.22 1.49 -17.87
CA ALA A 311 8.69 2.77 -18.37
C ALA A 311 9.21 4.01 -17.62
N GLY A 312 10.18 3.86 -16.70
CA GLY A 312 10.75 4.95 -15.90
C GLY A 312 10.28 4.99 -14.46
N GLY A 313 9.55 3.97 -14.03
CA GLY A 313 9.17 3.76 -12.63
C GLY A 313 8.33 4.89 -12.04
N ILE A 314 8.46 5.07 -10.75
CA ILE A 314 7.69 6.05 -9.98
C ILE A 314 8.01 7.48 -10.41
N LEU A 315 9.29 7.79 -10.60
CA LEU A 315 9.70 9.11 -11.09
C LEU A 315 9.20 9.40 -12.50
N GLY A 316 9.01 8.37 -13.35
CA GLY A 316 8.41 8.51 -14.68
C GLY A 316 6.95 8.98 -14.61
N ILE A 317 6.14 8.42 -13.71
CA ILE A 317 4.75 8.87 -13.49
C ILE A 317 4.74 10.29 -12.91
N LEU A 318 5.58 10.56 -11.90
CA LEU A 318 5.70 11.89 -11.29
C LEU A 318 6.17 12.95 -12.30
N SER A 319 7.05 12.59 -13.25
CA SER A 319 7.49 13.50 -14.31
C SER A 319 6.33 13.92 -15.21
N GLU A 320 5.45 12.99 -15.61
CA GLU A 320 4.28 13.33 -16.41
C GLU A 320 3.28 14.20 -15.63
N LEU A 321 3.08 13.92 -14.34
CA LEU A 321 2.27 14.76 -13.45
C LEU A 321 2.85 16.17 -13.27
N ASN A 322 4.17 16.29 -13.17
CA ASN A 322 4.87 17.57 -13.05
C ASN A 322 4.73 18.43 -14.31
N LYS A 323 4.79 17.82 -15.50
CA LYS A 323 4.52 18.51 -16.77
C LYS A 323 3.13 19.15 -16.81
N GLY A 324 2.16 18.55 -16.10
CA GLY A 324 0.81 19.07 -15.94
C GLY A 324 0.62 20.05 -14.78
N GLY A 325 1.66 20.37 -14.02
CA GLY A 325 1.56 21.23 -12.83
C GLY A 325 0.73 20.63 -11.70
N LEU A 326 0.60 19.30 -11.63
CA LEU A 326 -0.23 18.58 -10.67
C LEU A 326 0.52 18.23 -9.37
N ILE A 327 1.85 18.38 -9.32
CA ILE A 327 2.68 18.11 -8.15
C ILE A 327 3.64 19.27 -7.87
N ASP A 328 4.18 19.29 -6.65
CA ASP A 328 5.20 20.25 -6.22
C ASP A 328 6.60 19.64 -6.30
N GLY A 329 7.36 20.00 -7.34
CA GLY A 329 8.73 19.51 -7.57
C GLY A 329 9.76 20.06 -6.56
N SER A 330 9.41 21.02 -5.70
CA SER A 330 10.31 21.59 -4.69
C SER A 330 10.38 20.76 -3.39
N ALA A 331 9.63 19.65 -3.30
CA ALA A 331 9.69 18.76 -2.14
C ALA A 331 11.10 18.16 -2.00
N ILE A 332 11.67 18.29 -0.79
CA ILE A 332 13.00 17.75 -0.48
C ILE A 332 12.91 16.25 -0.22
N ARG A 333 13.95 15.52 -0.58
CA ARG A 333 14.06 14.07 -0.43
C ARG A 333 15.21 13.70 0.48
N VAL A 334 15.23 12.46 0.90
CA VAL A 334 16.21 11.88 1.86
C VAL A 334 17.67 11.99 1.39
N ASP A 335 17.89 12.14 0.10
CA ASP A 335 19.22 12.34 -0.52
C ASP A 335 19.61 13.81 -0.66
N GLY A 336 18.86 14.73 -0.06
CA GLY A 336 19.09 16.17 -0.09
C GLY A 336 18.74 16.84 -1.42
N LYS A 337 18.15 16.10 -2.37
CA LYS A 337 17.70 16.63 -3.65
C LYS A 337 16.22 16.99 -3.59
N THR A 338 15.82 17.90 -4.46
CA THR A 338 14.39 18.14 -4.70
C THR A 338 13.81 17.03 -5.58
N LEU A 339 12.49 16.84 -5.50
CA LEU A 339 11.77 15.91 -6.39
C LEU A 339 11.96 16.31 -7.86
N GLY A 340 12.00 17.62 -8.17
CA GLY A 340 12.24 18.14 -9.51
C GLY A 340 13.60 17.74 -10.06
N GLU A 341 14.67 17.90 -9.27
CA GLU A 341 16.03 17.48 -9.67
C GLU A 341 16.10 15.97 -9.93
N GLN A 342 15.42 15.16 -9.14
CA GLN A 342 15.40 13.71 -9.35
C GLN A 342 14.57 13.33 -10.58
N MET A 343 13.42 13.93 -10.80
CA MET A 343 12.64 13.71 -12.02
C MET A 343 13.44 14.05 -13.27
N GLU A 344 14.21 15.14 -13.24
CA GLU A 344 15.06 15.54 -14.36
C GLU A 344 16.20 14.55 -14.60
N LYS A 345 16.90 14.11 -13.54
CA LYS A 345 18.00 13.15 -13.63
C LYS A 345 17.54 11.79 -14.17
N TYR A 346 16.39 11.30 -13.68
CA TYR A 346 15.89 9.96 -13.98
C TYR A 346 14.91 9.90 -15.16
N ASP A 347 14.75 10.97 -15.93
CA ASP A 347 13.89 11.00 -17.12
C ASP A 347 14.47 10.15 -18.26
N ILE A 348 13.84 9.00 -18.51
CA ILE A 348 14.20 8.08 -19.59
C ILE A 348 13.76 8.56 -20.98
N THR A 349 12.91 9.59 -21.09
CA THR A 349 12.43 10.10 -22.38
C THR A 349 13.47 10.99 -23.08
N LYS A 350 14.48 11.44 -22.35
CA LYS A 350 15.60 12.23 -22.89
C LYS A 350 16.36 11.47 -23.99
N ALA A 351 17.03 12.23 -24.87
CA ALA A 351 17.89 11.68 -25.90
C ALA A 351 19.08 10.93 -25.29
N GLU A 352 19.68 11.51 -24.24
CA GLU A 352 20.74 10.90 -23.45
C GLU A 352 20.19 10.61 -22.04
N ILE A 353 20.15 9.32 -21.68
CA ILE A 353 19.66 8.85 -20.40
C ILE A 353 20.83 8.79 -19.42
N ASP A 354 20.62 9.31 -18.20
CA ASP A 354 21.59 9.18 -17.11
C ASP A 354 21.94 7.68 -16.89
N PRO A 355 23.23 7.31 -16.78
CA PRO A 355 23.66 5.91 -16.62
C PRO A 355 23.02 5.22 -15.41
N GLU A 356 22.77 5.95 -14.32
CA GLU A 356 22.12 5.38 -13.13
C GLU A 356 20.63 5.14 -13.37
N ALA A 357 19.93 6.05 -14.04
CA ALA A 357 18.55 5.87 -14.46
C ALA A 357 18.42 4.66 -15.38
N ASN A 358 19.32 4.53 -16.35
CA ASN A 358 19.34 3.39 -17.25
C ASN A 358 19.57 2.07 -16.47
N ARG A 359 20.54 2.02 -15.55
CA ARG A 359 20.80 0.86 -14.70
C ARG A 359 19.57 0.43 -13.89
N ILE A 360 18.84 1.39 -13.31
CA ILE A 360 17.66 1.12 -12.48
C ILE A 360 16.51 0.61 -13.35
N TYR A 361 16.18 1.26 -14.44
CA TYR A 361 14.97 0.98 -15.21
C TYR A 361 15.13 -0.12 -16.27
N GLN A 362 16.36 -0.55 -16.57
CA GLN A 362 16.59 -1.74 -17.38
C GLN A 362 16.42 -3.06 -16.63
N THR A 363 16.10 -3.06 -15.34
CA THR A 363 15.89 -4.28 -14.56
C THR A 363 14.71 -5.09 -15.12
N ALA A 364 14.99 -6.32 -15.59
CA ALA A 364 14.01 -7.21 -16.19
C ALA A 364 13.78 -8.45 -15.30
N PRO A 365 12.64 -9.16 -15.46
CA PRO A 365 12.41 -10.42 -14.76
C PRO A 365 13.36 -11.51 -15.26
N GLY A 366 13.90 -12.30 -14.33
CA GLY A 366 14.74 -13.47 -14.62
C GLY A 366 13.93 -14.69 -15.08
N ARG A 367 12.62 -14.68 -14.84
CA ARG A 367 11.65 -15.74 -15.22
C ARG A 367 12.02 -17.12 -14.68
N LYS A 368 12.59 -17.14 -13.48
CA LYS A 368 12.93 -18.36 -12.74
C LYS A 368 12.47 -18.22 -11.31
N PHE A 369 11.94 -19.31 -10.76
CA PHE A 369 11.61 -19.34 -9.33
C PHE A 369 12.86 -19.07 -8.49
N SER A 370 12.77 -18.08 -7.60
CA SER A 370 13.85 -17.79 -6.65
C SER A 370 13.30 -17.10 -5.40
N THR A 371 13.74 -17.57 -4.24
CA THR A 371 13.49 -16.94 -2.93
C THR A 371 14.67 -16.11 -2.46
N LYS A 372 15.67 -15.88 -3.32
CA LYS A 372 16.92 -15.19 -2.97
C LYS A 372 17.01 -13.83 -3.66
N MET A 373 17.26 -12.78 -2.88
CA MET A 373 17.53 -11.45 -3.40
C MET A 373 18.81 -11.43 -4.25
N GLY A 374 18.79 -10.65 -5.34
CA GLY A 374 19.95 -10.50 -6.21
C GLY A 374 20.38 -11.77 -6.93
N SER A 375 19.48 -12.75 -7.07
CA SER A 375 19.78 -14.04 -7.72
C SER A 375 19.82 -13.97 -9.25
N GLN A 376 19.47 -12.82 -9.86
CA GLN A 376 19.48 -12.64 -11.31
C GLN A 376 19.86 -11.19 -11.69
N ASN A 377 20.26 -10.97 -12.95
CA ASN A 377 20.71 -9.71 -13.50
C ASN A 377 20.15 -9.47 -14.93
N ALA A 378 18.97 -9.99 -15.22
CA ALA A 378 18.33 -9.82 -16.51
C ALA A 378 18.05 -8.34 -16.81
N GLN A 379 18.16 -7.95 -18.07
CA GLN A 379 17.91 -6.60 -18.53
C GLN A 379 16.91 -6.57 -19.67
N TRP A 380 16.08 -5.53 -19.71
CA TRP A 380 15.26 -5.24 -20.88
C TRP A 380 16.14 -4.88 -22.08
N GLY A 381 15.76 -5.32 -23.27
CA GLY A 381 16.48 -4.92 -24.50
C GLY A 381 16.35 -3.42 -24.77
N GLU A 382 15.23 -2.82 -24.38
CA GLU A 382 14.95 -1.39 -24.50
C GLU A 382 13.94 -0.92 -23.46
N LEU A 383 14.01 0.36 -23.08
CA LEU A 383 13.06 0.99 -22.18
C LEU A 383 11.76 1.36 -22.91
N ASP A 384 10.65 1.40 -22.17
CA ASP A 384 9.35 1.85 -22.70
C ASP A 384 9.24 3.38 -22.59
N LYS A 385 9.51 4.07 -23.70
CA LYS A 385 9.39 5.53 -23.82
C LYS A 385 8.07 5.99 -24.42
N ASP A 386 7.18 5.07 -24.80
CA ASP A 386 5.90 5.39 -25.44
C ASP A 386 4.90 5.95 -24.41
N ARG A 387 4.73 7.26 -24.45
CA ARG A 387 3.80 7.97 -23.56
C ARG A 387 2.37 8.03 -24.09
N ALA A 388 2.14 7.62 -25.33
CA ALA A 388 0.80 7.55 -25.91
C ALA A 388 0.13 6.20 -25.64
N ASN A 389 0.86 5.07 -25.82
CA ASN A 389 0.29 3.72 -25.78
C ASN A 389 1.00 2.78 -24.80
N GLY A 390 2.10 3.23 -24.18
CA GLY A 390 2.90 2.46 -23.25
C GLY A 390 2.26 2.27 -21.88
N CYS A 391 3.07 1.76 -20.94
CA CYS A 391 2.63 1.53 -19.56
C CYS A 391 2.34 2.84 -18.82
N ILE A 392 3.24 3.81 -18.90
CA ILE A 392 3.06 5.17 -18.37
C ILE A 392 2.67 6.08 -19.52
N ARG A 393 1.54 6.77 -19.39
CA ARG A 393 1.01 7.68 -20.41
C ARG A 393 1.16 9.12 -19.99
N ASP A 394 1.22 10.03 -20.99
CA ASP A 394 1.13 11.46 -20.74
C ASP A 394 -0.33 11.90 -20.48
N LEU A 395 -0.50 13.18 -20.17
CA LEU A 395 -1.81 13.76 -19.84
C LEU A 395 -2.82 13.72 -21.00
N GLU A 396 -2.34 13.83 -22.24
CA GLU A 396 -3.19 13.82 -23.43
C GLU A 396 -3.75 12.40 -23.68
N HIS A 397 -2.94 11.36 -23.41
CA HIS A 397 -3.28 9.97 -23.66
C HIS A 397 -3.66 9.20 -22.38
N ALA A 398 -4.01 9.91 -21.30
CA ALA A 398 -4.42 9.29 -20.04
C ALA A 398 -5.46 8.18 -20.23
N TYR A 399 -5.38 7.12 -19.42
CA TYR A 399 -6.35 6.02 -19.46
C TYR A 399 -7.77 6.49 -19.16
N THR A 400 -7.91 7.41 -18.20
CA THR A 400 -9.16 8.11 -17.88
C THR A 400 -8.82 9.53 -17.43
N LYS A 401 -9.71 10.48 -17.72
CA LYS A 401 -9.57 11.87 -17.27
C LYS A 401 -9.85 12.03 -15.78
N ASP A 402 -10.71 11.17 -15.23
CA ASP A 402 -10.94 11.03 -13.80
C ASP A 402 -9.90 10.06 -13.22
N GLY A 403 -9.46 10.29 -11.98
CA GLY A 403 -8.38 9.55 -11.37
C GLY A 403 -8.71 8.07 -11.10
N GLY A 404 -7.70 7.31 -10.70
CA GLY A 404 -7.84 5.89 -10.36
C GLY A 404 -8.52 5.63 -9.01
N LEU A 405 -8.70 6.66 -8.18
CA LEU A 405 -9.39 6.63 -6.88
C LEU A 405 -10.36 7.81 -6.78
N ALA A 406 -11.46 7.64 -6.05
CA ALA A 406 -12.38 8.72 -5.72
C ALA A 406 -12.92 8.58 -4.28
N VAL A 407 -13.23 9.73 -3.69
CA VAL A 407 -13.94 9.81 -2.41
C VAL A 407 -15.39 10.17 -2.69
N LEU A 408 -16.33 9.42 -2.10
CA LEU A 408 -17.76 9.71 -2.21
C LEU A 408 -18.31 10.08 -0.84
N PHE A 409 -19.35 10.90 -0.83
CA PHE A 409 -20.07 11.36 0.36
C PHE A 409 -21.57 11.17 0.18
N GLY A 410 -22.32 11.11 1.27
CA GLY A 410 -23.76 11.01 1.23
C GLY A 410 -24.37 10.60 2.55
N ASN A 411 -25.67 10.32 2.54
CA ASN A 411 -26.40 10.01 3.79
C ASN A 411 -25.97 8.71 4.45
N ILE A 412 -25.29 7.80 3.73
CA ILE A 412 -24.70 6.57 4.30
C ILE A 412 -23.20 6.66 4.54
N ALA A 413 -22.52 7.69 4.02
CA ALA A 413 -21.09 7.92 4.16
C ALA A 413 -20.84 9.41 4.47
N GLN A 414 -21.25 9.86 5.63
CA GLN A 414 -21.21 11.27 6.02
C GLN A 414 -19.78 11.81 6.14
N ASP A 415 -18.84 10.98 6.63
CA ASP A 415 -17.42 11.29 6.74
C ASP A 415 -16.62 10.77 5.52
N GLY A 416 -17.31 10.22 4.52
CA GLY A 416 -16.75 9.75 3.26
C GLY A 416 -16.57 8.24 3.17
N CYS A 417 -16.29 7.80 1.95
CA CYS A 417 -15.91 6.44 1.58
C CYS A 417 -15.01 6.48 0.35
N VAL A 418 -14.40 5.36 0.00
CA VAL A 418 -13.39 5.31 -1.07
C VAL A 418 -13.75 4.25 -2.11
N VAL A 419 -13.58 4.60 -3.38
CA VAL A 419 -13.73 3.69 -4.53
C VAL A 419 -12.50 3.73 -5.42
N LYS A 420 -12.06 2.55 -5.89
CA LYS A 420 -10.99 2.40 -6.88
C LYS A 420 -11.58 2.49 -8.28
N THR A 421 -11.70 3.70 -8.82
CA THR A 421 -12.34 3.97 -10.12
C THR A 421 -11.60 3.36 -11.29
N ALA A 422 -10.26 3.20 -11.20
CA ALA A 422 -9.46 2.52 -12.23
C ALA A 422 -9.90 1.08 -12.54
N GLY A 423 -10.59 0.43 -11.61
CA GLY A 423 -11.10 -0.94 -11.72
C GLY A 423 -12.60 -1.03 -12.01
N VAL A 424 -13.31 0.10 -12.16
CA VAL A 424 -14.77 0.15 -12.39
C VAL A 424 -15.06 0.38 -13.88
N ASP A 425 -15.97 -0.43 -14.44
CA ASP A 425 -16.50 -0.20 -15.80
C ASP A 425 -17.33 1.10 -15.79
N GLU A 426 -17.15 1.96 -16.78
CA GLU A 426 -17.83 3.27 -16.85
C GLU A 426 -19.37 3.15 -16.85
N SER A 427 -19.91 2.04 -17.32
CA SER A 427 -21.36 1.77 -17.27
C SER A 427 -21.92 1.70 -15.84
N LEU A 428 -21.07 1.42 -14.86
CA LEU A 428 -21.42 1.37 -13.43
C LEU A 428 -21.09 2.65 -12.66
N TRP A 429 -20.57 3.68 -13.30
CA TRP A 429 -20.27 4.95 -12.61
C TRP A 429 -21.51 5.65 -12.06
N LYS A 430 -22.69 5.33 -12.63
CA LYS A 430 -24.00 5.65 -12.07
C LYS A 430 -24.76 4.34 -11.85
N PHE A 431 -25.04 4.03 -10.62
CA PHE A 431 -25.70 2.80 -10.21
C PHE A 431 -26.88 3.10 -9.28
N ALA A 432 -27.97 2.36 -9.44
CA ALA A 432 -29.06 2.34 -8.48
C ALA A 432 -29.61 0.92 -8.39
N GLY A 433 -29.60 0.33 -7.20
CA GLY A 433 -30.04 -1.07 -7.03
C GLY A 433 -30.46 -1.39 -5.61
N PRO A 434 -31.29 -2.47 -5.44
CA PRO A 434 -31.74 -2.89 -4.13
C PRO A 434 -30.60 -3.50 -3.30
N ALA A 435 -30.55 -3.15 -2.02
CA ALA A 435 -29.59 -3.66 -1.06
C ALA A 435 -29.84 -5.14 -0.76
N LYS A 436 -28.75 -5.91 -0.64
CA LYS A 436 -28.68 -7.25 -0.02
C LYS A 436 -27.70 -7.15 1.14
N VAL A 437 -28.22 -7.17 2.37
CA VAL A 437 -27.46 -6.83 3.57
C VAL A 437 -26.93 -8.07 4.26
N PHE A 438 -25.62 -8.05 4.54
CA PHE A 438 -24.88 -9.07 5.29
C PHE A 438 -24.11 -8.40 6.43
N ASP A 439 -24.01 -9.06 7.58
CA ASP A 439 -23.30 -8.53 8.75
C ASP A 439 -21.90 -9.14 8.93
N SER A 440 -21.40 -9.84 7.90
CA SER A 440 -20.03 -10.35 7.81
C SER A 440 -19.62 -10.65 6.37
N GLN A 441 -18.30 -10.72 6.14
CA GLN A 441 -17.74 -11.18 4.89
C GLN A 441 -18.16 -12.61 4.58
N GLU A 442 -18.14 -13.48 5.59
CA GLU A 442 -18.45 -14.90 5.47
C GLU A 442 -19.89 -15.11 4.97
N ASP A 443 -20.86 -14.45 5.61
CA ASP A 443 -22.27 -14.52 5.18
C ASP A 443 -22.48 -13.96 3.78
N ALA A 444 -21.75 -12.89 3.42
CA ALA A 444 -21.80 -12.33 2.06
C ALA A 444 -21.25 -13.32 1.02
N CYS A 445 -20.12 -13.97 1.31
CA CYS A 445 -19.55 -15.00 0.44
C CYS A 445 -20.51 -16.17 0.21
N GLU A 446 -21.11 -16.69 1.29
CA GLU A 446 -22.12 -17.74 1.21
C GLU A 446 -23.36 -17.29 0.42
N GLY A 447 -23.79 -16.04 0.62
CA GLY A 447 -24.92 -15.48 -0.11
C GLY A 447 -24.66 -15.33 -1.60
N ILE A 448 -23.47 -14.89 -1.99
CA ILE A 448 -23.05 -14.72 -3.39
C ILE A 448 -22.99 -16.09 -4.09
N LEU A 449 -22.23 -17.04 -3.54
CA LEU A 449 -22.06 -18.38 -4.10
C LEU A 449 -23.37 -19.19 -4.07
N GLY A 450 -24.22 -18.94 -3.05
CA GLY A 450 -25.55 -19.55 -2.91
C GLY A 450 -26.63 -18.97 -3.84
N GLY A 451 -26.28 -18.03 -4.75
CA GLY A 451 -27.21 -17.47 -5.73
C GLY A 451 -28.26 -16.51 -5.15
N LYS A 452 -28.01 -15.89 -3.99
CA LYS A 452 -28.91 -14.89 -3.39
C LYS A 452 -28.79 -13.51 -4.05
N ILE A 453 -27.73 -13.28 -4.87
CA ILE A 453 -27.45 -12.02 -5.54
C ILE A 453 -27.85 -12.12 -7.00
N ASN A 454 -28.58 -11.12 -7.47
CA ASN A 454 -29.02 -11.00 -8.85
C ASN A 454 -28.36 -9.78 -9.54
N ALA A 455 -28.38 -9.76 -10.86
CA ALA A 455 -27.96 -8.59 -11.63
C ALA A 455 -28.71 -7.33 -11.16
N GLY A 456 -27.96 -6.24 -10.91
CA GLY A 456 -28.49 -4.98 -10.43
C GLY A 456 -28.59 -4.86 -8.90
N ASP A 457 -28.26 -5.91 -8.14
CA ASP A 457 -28.25 -5.81 -6.66
C ASP A 457 -27.02 -5.02 -6.14
N CYS A 458 -27.18 -4.36 -5.00
CA CYS A 458 -26.11 -3.80 -4.20
C CYS A 458 -25.83 -4.69 -2.98
N VAL A 459 -24.70 -5.37 -2.94
CA VAL A 459 -24.25 -6.14 -1.78
C VAL A 459 -23.75 -5.16 -0.71
N VAL A 460 -24.34 -5.22 0.49
CA VAL A 460 -23.99 -4.35 1.62
C VAL A 460 -23.41 -5.20 2.74
N ILE A 461 -22.13 -5.02 3.06
CA ILE A 461 -21.45 -5.74 4.14
C ILE A 461 -21.21 -4.74 5.28
N THR A 462 -21.81 -4.98 6.44
CA THR A 462 -21.75 -4.09 7.60
C THR A 462 -20.92 -4.69 8.73
N HIS A 463 -20.53 -3.87 9.72
CA HIS A 463 -19.80 -4.29 10.92
C HIS A 463 -18.42 -4.93 10.61
N GLU A 464 -17.80 -4.56 9.50
CA GLU A 464 -16.42 -4.95 9.15
C GLU A 464 -15.45 -3.78 9.26
N GLY A 465 -15.89 -2.65 9.84
CA GLY A 465 -15.07 -1.47 10.10
C GLY A 465 -14.02 -1.66 11.20
N PRO A 466 -13.24 -0.59 11.52
CA PRO A 466 -12.17 -0.64 12.52
C PRO A 466 -12.60 -1.20 13.88
N LYS A 467 -13.77 -0.80 14.39
CA LYS A 467 -14.34 -1.28 15.66
C LYS A 467 -15.15 -2.57 15.48
N GLY A 468 -15.98 -2.60 14.45
CA GLY A 468 -16.97 -3.67 14.24
C GLY A 468 -16.34 -4.97 13.82
N GLY A 469 -15.26 -4.92 13.03
CA GLY A 469 -14.50 -6.07 12.59
C GLY A 469 -14.07 -7.02 13.71
N PRO A 470 -13.41 -6.59 14.79
CA PRO A 470 -12.50 -5.45 14.85
C PRO A 470 -11.24 -5.69 14.01
N GLY A 471 -10.59 -4.61 13.62
CA GLY A 471 -9.38 -4.68 12.79
C GLY A 471 -9.65 -4.46 11.30
N MET A 472 -10.90 -4.15 10.93
CA MET A 472 -11.26 -3.74 9.56
C MET A 472 -10.68 -4.70 8.53
N GLN A 473 -11.11 -5.97 8.56
CA GLN A 473 -10.54 -7.00 7.69
C GLN A 473 -10.60 -6.60 6.21
N GLU A 474 -9.53 -6.92 5.49
CA GLU A 474 -9.41 -6.67 4.07
C GLU A 474 -10.13 -7.77 3.30
N MET A 475 -11.06 -7.39 2.45
CA MET A 475 -11.91 -8.32 1.72
C MET A 475 -11.52 -8.38 0.25
N LEU A 476 -11.38 -9.59 -0.27
CA LEU A 476 -11.16 -9.85 -1.69
C LEU A 476 -12.14 -10.93 -2.21
N TYR A 477 -12.46 -11.92 -1.39
CA TYR A 477 -13.34 -13.02 -1.78
C TYR A 477 -14.74 -12.57 -2.23
N PRO A 478 -15.46 -11.65 -1.55
CA PRO A 478 -16.76 -11.21 -2.03
C PRO A 478 -16.71 -10.62 -3.45
N THR A 479 -15.69 -9.80 -3.73
CA THR A 479 -15.52 -9.19 -5.06
C THR A 479 -15.11 -10.19 -6.12
N SER A 480 -14.28 -11.18 -5.76
CA SER A 480 -13.88 -12.27 -6.64
C SER A 480 -15.05 -13.18 -6.97
N TYR A 481 -15.89 -13.50 -5.98
CA TYR A 481 -17.06 -14.35 -6.17
C TYR A 481 -18.16 -13.68 -7.01
N ILE A 482 -18.39 -12.37 -6.84
CA ILE A 482 -19.28 -11.60 -7.73
C ILE A 482 -18.80 -11.73 -9.20
N LYS A 483 -17.48 -11.69 -9.45
CA LYS A 483 -16.92 -11.91 -10.79
C LYS A 483 -17.07 -13.35 -11.27
N SER A 484 -16.79 -14.34 -10.43
CA SER A 484 -16.94 -15.75 -10.78
C SER A 484 -18.40 -16.10 -11.16
N MET A 485 -19.35 -15.41 -10.53
CA MET A 485 -20.78 -15.52 -10.87
C MET A 485 -21.20 -14.67 -12.08
N HIS A 486 -20.23 -14.06 -12.81
CA HIS A 486 -20.46 -13.19 -13.97
C HIS A 486 -21.26 -11.90 -13.68
N LEU A 487 -21.34 -11.48 -12.41
CA LEU A 487 -22.08 -10.29 -11.97
C LEU A 487 -21.20 -9.03 -11.80
N GLY A 488 -19.91 -9.11 -12.10
CA GLY A 488 -18.93 -8.06 -11.84
C GLY A 488 -19.14 -6.74 -12.58
N LYS A 489 -19.97 -6.73 -13.63
CA LYS A 489 -20.38 -5.54 -14.39
C LYS A 489 -21.84 -5.14 -14.17
N GLU A 490 -22.50 -5.75 -13.20
CA GLU A 490 -23.94 -5.56 -12.99
C GLU A 490 -24.30 -5.22 -11.53
N CYS A 491 -23.42 -5.59 -10.57
CA CYS A 491 -23.64 -5.41 -9.16
C CYS A 491 -22.68 -4.39 -8.55
N ALA A 492 -23.14 -3.71 -7.48
CA ALA A 492 -22.29 -2.94 -6.58
C ALA A 492 -22.02 -3.72 -5.30
N LEU A 493 -20.89 -3.41 -4.62
CA LEU A 493 -20.57 -3.90 -3.31
C LEU A 493 -20.11 -2.75 -2.43
N ILE A 494 -20.72 -2.54 -1.26
CA ILE A 494 -20.39 -1.46 -0.33
C ILE A 494 -20.14 -1.99 1.08
N THR A 495 -19.23 -1.36 1.83
CA THR A 495 -18.88 -1.81 3.19
C THR A 495 -18.28 -0.71 4.05
N ASP A 496 -18.44 -0.81 5.37
CA ASP A 496 -17.67 -0.05 6.35
C ASP A 496 -16.28 -0.68 6.63
N GLY A 497 -16.04 -1.89 6.10
CA GLY A 497 -14.73 -2.52 6.03
C GLY A 497 -13.87 -1.96 4.90
N ARG A 498 -12.90 -2.75 4.43
CA ARG A 498 -12.00 -2.37 3.33
C ARG A 498 -11.82 -3.50 2.33
N PHE A 499 -11.45 -3.12 1.12
CA PHE A 499 -11.16 -4.06 0.06
C PHE A 499 -9.67 -4.15 -0.21
N SER A 500 -9.23 -5.33 -0.66
CA SER A 500 -7.87 -5.54 -1.13
C SER A 500 -7.54 -4.63 -2.32
N GLY A 501 -6.27 -4.24 -2.44
CA GLY A 501 -5.75 -3.58 -3.65
C GLY A 501 -5.97 -4.40 -4.92
N GLY A 502 -6.18 -5.72 -4.79
CA GLY A 502 -6.54 -6.64 -5.86
C GLY A 502 -7.99 -6.55 -6.35
N THR A 503 -8.85 -5.79 -5.67
CA THR A 503 -10.27 -5.65 -6.02
C THR A 503 -10.47 -4.86 -7.30
N SER A 504 -11.45 -5.29 -8.10
CA SER A 504 -11.98 -4.56 -9.25
C SER A 504 -13.50 -4.77 -9.34
N GLY A 505 -14.20 -3.93 -10.12
CA GLY A 505 -15.65 -3.79 -10.11
C GLY A 505 -16.08 -2.65 -9.18
N LEU A 506 -17.39 -2.36 -9.15
CA LEU A 506 -17.94 -1.27 -8.33
C LEU A 506 -17.94 -1.68 -6.84
N SER A 507 -16.79 -1.50 -6.19
CA SER A 507 -16.57 -1.85 -4.79
C SER A 507 -16.16 -0.60 -4.00
N ILE A 508 -16.97 -0.24 -3.01
CA ILE A 508 -16.83 0.98 -2.20
C ILE A 508 -16.61 0.60 -0.75
N GLY A 509 -15.44 0.92 -0.22
CA GLY A 509 -15.07 0.64 1.16
C GLY A 509 -14.89 1.88 2.01
N HIS A 510 -14.48 1.66 3.27
CA HIS A 510 -14.20 2.71 4.24
C HIS A 510 -15.40 3.61 4.55
N ILE A 511 -16.63 3.11 4.39
CA ILE A 511 -17.82 3.91 4.69
C ILE A 511 -17.75 4.38 6.15
N SER A 512 -17.72 5.68 6.32
CA SER A 512 -17.58 6.34 7.61
C SER A 512 -18.76 7.31 7.85
N PRO A 513 -19.33 7.30 9.07
CA PRO A 513 -19.05 6.43 10.23
C PRO A 513 -19.44 4.96 9.98
N GLU A 514 -18.68 4.00 10.57
CA GLU A 514 -18.99 2.57 10.49
C GLU A 514 -20.25 2.19 11.27
N ALA A 515 -20.87 1.04 10.95
CA ALA A 515 -22.08 0.55 11.64
C ALA A 515 -21.87 0.40 13.15
N ALA A 516 -20.75 -0.16 13.62
CA ALA A 516 -20.41 -0.32 15.03
C ALA A 516 -20.20 0.99 15.79
N ALA A 517 -19.99 2.10 15.09
CA ALA A 517 -19.95 3.46 15.65
C ALA A 517 -21.28 4.22 15.49
N GLY A 518 -22.35 3.54 15.08
CA GLY A 518 -23.67 4.13 14.89
C GLY A 518 -23.91 4.73 13.50
N GLY A 519 -23.02 4.48 12.54
CA GLY A 519 -23.13 4.96 11.17
C GLY A 519 -24.38 4.46 10.44
N ASN A 520 -24.85 5.23 9.48
CA ASN A 520 -26.11 4.96 8.78
C ASN A 520 -26.08 3.69 7.91
N ILE A 521 -24.89 3.21 7.54
CA ILE A 521 -24.76 1.93 6.83
C ILE A 521 -25.37 0.77 7.65
N GLY A 522 -25.29 0.82 8.98
CA GLY A 522 -25.89 -0.18 9.88
C GLY A 522 -27.42 -0.12 9.98
N LYS A 523 -28.07 0.87 9.35
CA LYS A 523 -29.53 1.02 9.32
C LYS A 523 -30.17 0.53 8.03
N ILE A 524 -29.37 0.17 7.03
CA ILE A 524 -29.83 -0.30 5.71
C ILE A 524 -30.50 -1.67 5.87
N LYS A 525 -31.58 -1.88 5.13
CA LYS A 525 -32.36 -3.13 5.08
C LYS A 525 -32.35 -3.72 3.68
N ASP A 526 -32.59 -5.02 3.59
CA ASP A 526 -32.82 -5.67 2.30
C ASP A 526 -33.92 -4.96 1.52
N GLY A 527 -33.65 -4.68 0.25
CA GLY A 527 -34.55 -4.01 -0.67
C GLY A 527 -34.48 -2.48 -0.65
N ASP A 528 -33.77 -1.84 0.27
CA ASP A 528 -33.51 -0.39 0.20
C ASP A 528 -32.71 -0.06 -1.05
N ILE A 529 -33.06 1.02 -1.74
CA ILE A 529 -32.35 1.39 -2.98
C ILE A 529 -31.09 2.20 -2.63
N ILE A 530 -29.95 1.67 -3.02
CA ILE A 530 -28.65 2.35 -2.93
C ILE A 530 -28.38 3.05 -4.24
N GLU A 531 -28.03 4.33 -4.17
CA GLU A 531 -27.67 5.18 -5.31
C GLU A 531 -26.20 5.58 -5.21
N ILE A 532 -25.44 5.33 -6.28
CA ILE A 532 -24.03 5.66 -6.40
C ILE A 532 -23.87 6.52 -7.65
N ASP A 533 -23.22 7.68 -7.52
CA ASP A 533 -22.88 8.57 -8.63
C ASP A 533 -21.41 9.01 -8.49
N ILE A 534 -20.50 8.25 -9.10
CA ILE A 534 -19.06 8.52 -9.05
C ILE A 534 -18.71 9.88 -9.61
N PRO A 535 -19.22 10.31 -10.80
CA PRO A 535 -18.98 11.66 -11.32
C PRO A 535 -19.36 12.79 -10.36
N ASN A 536 -20.47 12.65 -9.64
CA ASN A 536 -20.92 13.63 -8.66
C ASN A 536 -20.42 13.38 -7.25
N ARG A 537 -19.57 12.34 -7.05
CA ARG A 537 -19.01 11.97 -5.74
C ARG A 537 -20.08 11.70 -4.67
N ALA A 538 -21.16 11.02 -5.05
CA ALA A 538 -22.29 10.77 -4.17
C ALA A 538 -22.57 9.28 -3.95
N ILE A 539 -22.97 8.95 -2.70
CA ILE A 539 -23.48 7.63 -2.31
C ILE A 539 -24.60 7.79 -1.28
N ASN A 540 -25.78 7.31 -1.62
CA ASN A 540 -26.95 7.48 -0.76
C ASN A 540 -27.83 6.23 -0.72
N VAL A 541 -28.57 6.06 0.36
CA VAL A 541 -29.80 5.26 0.36
C VAL A 541 -30.98 6.18 0.04
N ARG A 542 -31.90 5.71 -0.78
CA ARG A 542 -33.11 6.48 -1.19
C ARG A 542 -34.14 6.53 -0.08
N LEU A 543 -33.80 7.25 1.00
CA LEU A 543 -34.63 7.53 2.16
C LEU A 543 -34.45 9.00 2.52
N SER A 544 -35.49 9.63 3.10
CA SER A 544 -35.29 10.95 3.68
C SER A 544 -34.39 10.90 4.92
N ASP A 545 -33.81 12.04 5.29
CA ASP A 545 -32.98 12.11 6.50
C ASP A 545 -33.79 11.78 7.77
N GLU A 546 -35.09 12.15 7.80
CA GLU A 546 -36.00 11.85 8.89
C GLU A 546 -36.28 10.34 8.99
N GLU A 547 -36.54 9.68 7.84
CA GLU A 547 -36.75 8.23 7.80
C GLU A 547 -35.51 7.46 8.26
N LEU A 548 -34.33 7.88 7.76
CA LEU A 548 -33.06 7.26 8.11
C LEU A 548 -32.69 7.50 9.58
N ALA A 549 -32.95 8.71 10.11
CA ALA A 549 -32.74 9.01 11.53
C ALA A 549 -33.63 8.17 12.45
N ALA A 550 -34.88 7.94 12.05
CA ALA A 550 -35.84 7.15 12.82
C ALA A 550 -35.53 5.64 12.82
N ARG A 551 -34.71 5.14 11.89
CA ARG A 551 -34.38 3.70 11.85
C ARG A 551 -33.40 3.31 12.95
N PRO A 552 -33.62 2.20 13.66
CA PRO A 552 -32.61 1.63 14.55
C PRO A 552 -31.50 0.97 13.73
N GLN A 553 -30.33 0.81 14.34
CA GLN A 553 -29.29 -0.08 13.83
C GLN A 553 -29.85 -1.50 13.66
N GLN A 554 -29.47 -2.19 12.58
CA GLN A 554 -29.83 -3.58 12.39
C GLN A 554 -29.17 -4.45 13.46
N PRO A 555 -29.87 -5.45 14.02
CA PRO A 555 -29.24 -6.31 15.01
C PRO A 555 -28.14 -7.15 14.37
N LEU A 556 -26.99 -7.21 15.05
CA LEU A 556 -25.86 -8.05 14.64
C LEU A 556 -26.23 -9.53 14.84
N LYS A 557 -26.23 -10.33 13.78
CA LYS A 557 -26.59 -11.75 13.81
C LYS A 557 -25.40 -12.63 14.17
N ARG A 558 -24.20 -12.23 13.73
CA ARG A 558 -22.97 -12.98 13.97
C ARG A 558 -22.52 -12.90 15.44
N ASN A 559 -21.90 -13.96 15.92
CA ASN A 559 -21.21 -14.01 17.21
C ASN A 559 -19.73 -14.29 16.99
N ARG A 560 -18.96 -13.25 16.62
CA ARG A 560 -17.50 -13.38 16.40
C ARG A 560 -16.77 -13.30 17.74
N GLN A 561 -16.07 -14.38 18.08
CA GLN A 561 -15.15 -14.37 19.22
C GLN A 561 -13.80 -13.78 18.79
N VAL A 562 -13.38 -12.73 19.49
CA VAL A 562 -12.11 -12.06 19.19
C VAL A 562 -11.15 -12.12 20.37
N SER A 563 -9.85 -12.13 20.07
CA SER A 563 -8.79 -12.17 21.07
C SER A 563 -8.74 -10.91 21.94
N LYS A 564 -7.96 -10.97 23.03
CA LYS A 564 -7.72 -9.81 23.89
C LYS A 564 -7.07 -8.65 23.12
N ALA A 565 -6.17 -8.95 22.19
CA ALA A 565 -5.47 -7.95 21.38
C ALA A 565 -6.47 -7.17 20.50
N LEU A 566 -7.37 -7.88 19.81
CA LEU A 566 -8.38 -7.25 18.96
C LEU A 566 -9.42 -6.47 19.78
N LYS A 567 -9.79 -6.96 20.98
CA LYS A 567 -10.66 -6.20 21.90
C LYS A 567 -10.02 -4.88 22.33
N ALA A 568 -8.73 -4.89 22.67
CA ALA A 568 -8.00 -3.69 23.04
C ALA A 568 -7.91 -2.70 21.87
N TYR A 569 -7.66 -3.19 20.65
CA TYR A 569 -7.66 -2.38 19.44
C TYR A 569 -9.02 -1.70 19.20
N ALA A 570 -10.12 -2.45 19.25
CA ALA A 570 -11.46 -1.92 19.03
C ALA A 570 -11.86 -0.80 20.01
N GLN A 571 -11.32 -0.82 21.25
CA GLN A 571 -11.60 0.20 22.26
C GLN A 571 -10.95 1.56 21.96
N SER A 572 -9.82 1.56 21.25
CA SER A 572 -9.00 2.76 21.04
C SER A 572 -8.93 3.22 19.59
N VAL A 573 -9.43 2.44 18.63
CA VAL A 573 -9.28 2.77 17.21
C VAL A 573 -10.22 3.91 16.79
N ALA A 574 -9.68 4.82 15.97
CA ALA A 574 -10.42 5.85 15.26
C ALA A 574 -11.14 5.29 14.01
N SER A 575 -12.05 6.09 13.45
CA SER A 575 -12.74 5.78 12.21
C SER A 575 -11.80 5.75 10.99
N ALA A 576 -12.28 5.17 9.90
CA ALA A 576 -11.49 4.99 8.68
C ALA A 576 -11.11 6.32 8.01
N ASP A 577 -11.98 7.33 8.03
CA ASP A 577 -11.69 8.69 7.54
C ASP A 577 -10.54 9.39 8.27
N LYS A 578 -10.15 8.89 9.44
CA LYS A 578 -8.99 9.32 10.24
C LYS A 578 -7.82 8.34 10.19
N GLY A 579 -7.82 7.42 9.22
CA GLY A 579 -6.74 6.45 9.03
C GLY A 579 -6.83 5.19 9.90
N GLY A 580 -7.91 4.98 10.68
CA GLY A 580 -8.06 3.81 11.54
C GLY A 580 -6.87 3.61 12.49
N VAL A 581 -6.39 4.67 13.11
CA VAL A 581 -5.27 4.65 14.08
C VAL A 581 -5.77 4.48 15.50
N ARG A 582 -4.93 3.97 16.39
CA ARG A 582 -5.27 3.97 17.82
C ARG A 582 -5.23 5.39 18.37
N MET A 583 -6.29 5.81 19.02
CA MET A 583 -6.38 7.07 19.74
C MET A 583 -5.79 6.87 21.15
N ILE A 584 -4.85 7.73 21.52
CA ILE A 584 -4.22 7.73 22.84
C ILE A 584 -4.79 8.89 23.65
#